data_22c262412e545f597066875f2f848e87
#
_entry.id   22c262412e545f597066875f2f848e87
#
_cell.length_a   1.000
_cell.length_b   1.000
_cell.length_c   1.000
_cell.angle_alpha   90.00
_cell.angle_beta   90.00
_cell.angle_gamma   90.00
#
_symmetry.space_group_name_H-M   'P 1'
#
loop_
_entity.id
_entity.type
_entity.pdbx_description
1 polymer ?
#
loop_
_entity_poly.entity_id
_entity_poly.type
_entity_poly.pdbx_seq_one_letter_code
_entity_poly.pdbx_strand_id
1 'polypeptide(L)'
;LDWAMYNYANLLATGRGVIENQPAALALYRQAAERGHAKSMNLVGRYLEGGQFCAQDLDAARHWYKCSAQGGDFRGQFSHASVLAEAGRIDEALVWFERALAGGNSKFLAAAHQTLASAPDPRIRALAQP
;
A
#
# COMPACT_ATOMS: atom_id res chain seq x y z
N LEU A 1 19.19 8.20 1.06
CA LEU A 1 19.23 7.21 2.14
C LEU A 1 17.93 6.40 2.22
N ASP A 2 16.77 7.06 2.16
CA ASP A 2 15.46 6.37 2.20
C ASP A 2 15.30 5.43 1.01
N TRP A 3 15.66 5.87 -0.18
CA TRP A 3 15.62 5.05 -1.37
C TRP A 3 16.60 3.88 -1.31
N ALA A 4 17.78 4.09 -0.73
CA ALA A 4 18.75 3.01 -0.53
C ALA A 4 18.22 1.94 0.41
N MET A 5 17.61 2.34 1.52
CA MET A 5 16.96 1.43 2.47
C MET A 5 15.83 0.64 1.80
N TYR A 6 14.97 1.34 1.06
CA TYR A 6 13.86 0.75 0.34
C TYR A 6 14.35 -0.26 -0.71
N ASN A 7 15.35 0.12 -1.50
CA ASN A 7 15.87 -0.77 -2.54
C ASN A 7 16.54 -2.01 -1.96
N TYR A 8 17.30 -1.87 -0.88
CA TYR A 8 17.91 -3.03 -0.23
C TYR A 8 16.86 -3.92 0.41
N ALA A 9 15.84 -3.32 1.04
CA ALA A 9 14.71 -4.08 1.59
C ALA A 9 14.02 -4.89 0.50
N ASN A 10 13.83 -4.34 -0.70
CA ASN A 10 13.24 -5.06 -1.83
C ASN A 10 14.09 -6.27 -2.22
N LEU A 11 15.40 -6.16 -2.22
CA LEU A 11 16.28 -7.29 -2.51
C LEU A 11 16.12 -8.39 -1.46
N LEU A 12 16.07 -8.03 -0.18
CA LEU A 12 15.88 -8.99 0.92
C LEU A 12 14.49 -9.62 0.88
N ALA A 13 13.48 -8.87 0.52
CA ALA A 13 12.10 -9.38 0.44
C ALA A 13 11.91 -10.34 -0.74
N THR A 14 12.67 -10.19 -1.80
CA THR A 14 12.54 -11.01 -3.01
C THR A 14 13.63 -12.06 -3.17
N GLY A 15 14.72 -11.96 -2.40
CA GLY A 15 15.88 -12.86 -2.54
C GLY A 15 16.70 -12.63 -3.80
N ARG A 16 16.65 -11.44 -4.38
CA ARG A 16 17.39 -11.12 -5.61
C ARG A 16 18.83 -10.75 -5.29
N GLY A 17 19.76 -11.67 -5.60
CA GLY A 17 21.18 -11.45 -5.38
C GLY A 17 21.61 -11.52 -3.92
N VAL A 18 20.69 -11.74 -3.00
CA VAL A 18 20.92 -11.93 -1.57
C VAL A 18 19.99 -13.02 -1.08
N ILE A 19 20.26 -13.58 0.09
CA ILE A 19 19.37 -14.55 0.72
C ILE A 19 18.11 -13.80 1.18
N GLU A 20 16.92 -14.34 0.83
CA GLU A 20 15.66 -13.76 1.25
C GLU A 20 15.60 -13.67 2.78
N ASN A 21 15.17 -12.51 3.29
CA ASN A 21 15.07 -12.27 4.73
C ASN A 21 13.95 -11.25 4.97
N GLN A 22 12.74 -11.74 5.20
CA GLN A 22 11.57 -10.88 5.42
C GLN A 22 11.67 -10.03 6.69
N PRO A 23 12.11 -10.56 7.84
CA PRO A 23 12.27 -9.71 9.02
C PRO A 23 13.26 -8.56 8.81
N ALA A 24 14.36 -8.80 8.12
CA ALA A 24 15.34 -7.76 7.82
C ALA A 24 14.77 -6.73 6.83
N ALA A 25 14.01 -7.19 5.82
CA ALA A 25 13.33 -6.30 4.88
C ALA A 25 12.35 -5.39 5.62
N LEU A 26 11.52 -5.95 6.50
CA LEU A 26 10.59 -5.16 7.30
C LEU A 26 11.30 -4.11 8.15
N ALA A 27 12.41 -4.46 8.80
CA ALA A 27 13.17 -3.52 9.61
C ALA A 27 13.63 -2.31 8.78
N LEU A 28 14.12 -2.54 7.56
CA LEU A 28 14.55 -1.48 6.64
C LEU A 28 13.38 -0.65 6.12
N TYR A 29 12.28 -1.28 5.75
CA TYR A 29 11.07 -0.56 5.36
C TYR A 29 10.58 0.33 6.49
N ARG A 30 10.61 -0.17 7.72
CA ARG A 30 10.18 0.60 8.89
C ARG A 30 11.07 1.81 9.11
N GLN A 31 12.40 1.65 8.99
CA GLN A 31 13.32 2.79 9.10
C GLN A 31 13.04 3.85 8.03
N ALA A 32 12.85 3.44 6.78
CA ALA A 32 12.54 4.37 5.69
C ALA A 32 11.17 5.04 5.91
N ALA A 33 10.18 4.28 6.36
CA ALA A 33 8.84 4.79 6.65
C ALA A 33 8.87 5.85 7.77
N GLU A 34 9.62 5.60 8.82
CA GLU A 34 9.78 6.55 9.94
C GLU A 34 10.47 7.85 9.50
N ARG A 35 11.23 7.80 8.41
CA ARG A 35 11.85 8.98 7.80
C ARG A 35 10.94 9.68 6.79
N GLY A 36 9.72 9.19 6.58
CA GLY A 36 8.74 9.81 5.69
C GLY A 36 8.65 9.22 4.29
N HIS A 37 9.28 8.08 4.03
CA HIS A 37 9.25 7.44 2.71
C HIS A 37 7.90 6.76 2.47
N ALA A 38 7.06 7.36 1.66
CA ALA A 38 5.66 6.94 1.48
C ALA A 38 5.50 5.51 0.95
N LYS A 39 6.33 5.08 0.00
CA LYS A 39 6.30 3.71 -0.51
C LYS A 39 6.58 2.69 0.59
N SER A 40 7.55 2.97 1.43
CA SER A 40 7.90 2.11 2.57
C SER A 40 6.77 2.05 3.58
N MET A 41 6.07 3.15 3.82
CA MET A 41 4.90 3.18 4.73
C MET A 41 3.82 2.20 4.29
N ASN A 42 3.50 2.14 3.00
CA ASN A 42 2.51 1.18 2.49
C ASN A 42 2.97 -0.26 2.72
N LEU A 43 4.24 -0.55 2.49
CA LEU A 43 4.79 -1.89 2.71
C LEU A 43 4.78 -2.28 4.18
N VAL A 44 5.12 -1.37 5.09
CA VAL A 44 4.99 -1.61 6.54
C VAL A 44 3.53 -1.94 6.89
N GLY A 45 2.58 -1.19 6.35
CA GLY A 45 1.16 -1.46 6.53
C GLY A 45 0.77 -2.88 6.09
N ARG A 46 1.28 -3.31 4.96
CA ARG A 46 1.01 -4.66 4.43
C ARG A 46 1.58 -5.76 5.32
N TYR A 47 2.79 -5.59 5.85
CA TYR A 47 3.36 -6.54 6.80
C TYR A 47 2.52 -6.64 8.08
N LEU A 48 2.08 -5.49 8.60
CA LEU A 48 1.26 -5.45 9.82
C LEU A 48 -0.13 -6.05 9.59
N GLU A 49 -0.71 -5.83 8.43
CA GLU A 49 -2.00 -6.42 8.07
C GLU A 49 -1.90 -7.93 7.93
N GLY A 50 -0.84 -8.41 7.29
CA GLY A 50 -0.64 -9.84 7.04
C GLY A 50 -0.30 -10.63 8.29
N GLY A 51 0.50 -10.08 9.18
CA GLY A 51 0.88 -10.74 10.43
C GLY A 51 1.77 -11.96 10.26
N GLN A 52 2.38 -12.16 9.09
CA GLN A 52 3.19 -13.34 8.80
C GLN A 52 4.61 -13.23 9.37
N PHE A 53 5.21 -12.05 9.29
CA PHE A 53 6.59 -11.82 9.69
C PHE A 53 6.72 -10.90 10.91
N CYS A 54 5.60 -10.48 11.46
CA CYS A 54 5.48 -9.70 12.69
C CYS A 54 4.09 -9.92 13.26
N ALA A 55 3.82 -9.46 14.48
CA ALA A 55 2.47 -9.54 15.04
C ALA A 55 1.51 -8.71 14.18
N GLN A 56 0.35 -9.29 13.85
CA GLN A 56 -0.68 -8.60 13.12
C GLN A 56 -1.21 -7.43 13.96
N ASP A 57 -1.30 -6.26 13.32
CA ASP A 57 -1.83 -5.05 13.96
C ASP A 57 -2.58 -4.24 12.91
N LEU A 58 -3.90 -4.44 12.86
CA LEU A 58 -4.73 -3.80 11.83
C LEU A 58 -4.84 -2.29 12.04
N ASP A 59 -4.86 -1.81 13.28
CA ASP A 59 -4.92 -0.38 13.55
C ASP A 59 -3.64 0.33 13.09
N ALA A 60 -2.49 -0.25 13.39
CA ALA A 60 -1.21 0.28 12.94
C ALA A 60 -1.10 0.21 11.40
N ALA A 61 -1.57 -0.87 10.79
CA ALA A 61 -1.58 -1.00 9.33
C ALA A 61 -2.39 0.11 8.68
N ARG A 62 -3.58 0.38 9.19
CA ARG A 62 -4.44 1.46 8.67
C ARG A 62 -3.79 2.83 8.82
N HIS A 63 -3.12 3.06 9.92
CA HIS A 63 -2.38 4.31 10.15
C HIS A 63 -1.28 4.50 9.10
N TRP A 64 -0.50 3.46 8.85
CA TRP A 64 0.58 3.53 7.84
C TRP A 64 0.03 3.73 6.43
N TYR A 65 -1.09 3.09 6.07
CA TYR A 65 -1.73 3.31 4.78
C TYR A 65 -2.16 4.77 4.61
N LYS A 66 -2.74 5.35 5.64
CA LYS A 66 -3.15 6.75 5.62
C LYS A 66 -1.94 7.68 5.43
N CYS A 67 -0.87 7.45 6.17
CA CYS A 67 0.36 8.25 6.04
C CYS A 67 0.97 8.11 4.65
N SER A 68 1.00 6.89 4.10
CA SER A 68 1.48 6.62 2.75
C SER A 68 0.64 7.38 1.71
N ALA A 69 -0.68 7.33 1.85
CA ALA A 69 -1.60 8.04 0.96
C ALA A 69 -1.37 9.54 0.99
N GLN A 70 -1.23 10.11 2.17
CA GLN A 70 -0.96 11.54 2.36
C GLN A 70 0.41 11.93 1.80
N GLY A 71 1.35 11.01 1.80
CA GLY A 71 2.68 11.19 1.22
C GLY A 71 2.72 11.06 -0.31
N GLY A 72 1.60 10.76 -0.94
CA GLY A 72 1.47 10.74 -2.40
C GLY A 72 1.77 9.43 -3.09
N ASP A 73 1.94 8.33 -2.35
CA ASP A 73 2.17 7.02 -2.97
C ASP A 73 0.85 6.42 -3.47
N PHE A 74 0.79 6.08 -4.77
CA PHE A 74 -0.47 5.59 -5.36
C PHE A 74 -0.91 4.26 -4.77
N ARG A 75 0.01 3.37 -4.39
CA ARG A 75 -0.36 2.12 -3.73
C ARG A 75 -0.90 2.37 -2.32
N GLY A 76 -0.31 3.32 -1.61
CA GLY A 76 -0.81 3.73 -0.29
C GLY A 76 -2.18 4.38 -0.38
N GLN A 77 -2.40 5.20 -1.41
CA GLN A 77 -3.71 5.81 -1.66
C GLN A 77 -4.78 4.74 -1.91
N PHE A 78 -4.45 3.72 -2.69
CA PHE A 78 -5.36 2.61 -2.95
C PHE A 78 -5.66 1.81 -1.67
N SER A 79 -4.64 1.50 -0.88
CA SER A 79 -4.79 0.78 0.39
C SER A 79 -5.67 1.57 1.37
N HIS A 80 -5.43 2.88 1.48
CA HIS A 80 -6.21 3.75 2.35
C HIS A 80 -7.66 3.84 1.88
N ALA A 81 -7.89 3.97 0.58
CA ALA A 81 -9.22 3.98 0.00
C ALA A 81 -9.97 2.68 0.31
N SER A 82 -9.28 1.54 0.22
CA SER A 82 -9.88 0.23 0.53
C SER A 82 -10.33 0.15 1.99
N VAL A 83 -9.52 0.68 2.91
CA VAL A 83 -9.88 0.75 4.34
C VAL A 83 -11.13 1.61 4.53
N LEU A 84 -11.18 2.77 3.89
CA LEU A 84 -12.35 3.66 3.95
C LEU A 84 -13.60 2.99 3.41
N ALA A 85 -13.48 2.29 2.29
CA ALA A 85 -14.60 1.57 1.66
C ALA A 85 -15.14 0.48 2.59
N GLU A 86 -14.25 -0.30 3.22
CA GLU A 86 -14.65 -1.34 4.16
C GLU A 86 -15.38 -0.77 5.38
N ALA A 87 -15.04 0.47 5.77
CA ALA A 87 -15.71 1.18 6.85
C ALA A 87 -17.03 1.85 6.42
N GLY A 88 -17.42 1.72 5.15
CA GLY A 88 -18.62 2.35 4.62
C GLY A 88 -18.48 3.82 4.26
N ARG A 89 -17.26 4.36 4.32
CA ARG A 89 -16.99 5.78 4.00
C ARG A 89 -16.70 5.90 2.50
N ILE A 90 -17.74 5.66 1.70
CA ILE A 90 -17.58 5.49 0.24
C ILE A 90 -17.18 6.80 -0.45
N ASP A 91 -17.77 7.93 -0.08
CA ASP A 91 -17.43 9.22 -0.73
C ASP A 91 -15.95 9.55 -0.58
N GLU A 92 -15.40 9.35 0.62
CA GLU A 92 -13.97 9.55 0.86
C GLU A 92 -13.12 8.52 0.11
N ALA A 93 -13.57 7.25 0.11
CA ALA A 93 -12.87 6.19 -0.61
C ALA A 93 -12.74 6.53 -2.10
N LEU A 94 -13.80 7.02 -2.72
CA LEU A 94 -13.79 7.39 -4.14
C LEU A 94 -12.71 8.43 -4.45
N VAL A 95 -12.56 9.43 -3.60
CA VAL A 95 -11.53 10.48 -3.78
C VAL A 95 -10.13 9.84 -3.82
N TRP A 96 -9.85 8.95 -2.87
CA TRP A 96 -8.53 8.32 -2.78
C TRP A 96 -8.29 7.30 -3.89
N PHE A 97 -9.31 6.52 -4.28
CA PHE A 97 -9.19 5.63 -5.44
C PHE A 97 -8.89 6.43 -6.71
N GLU A 98 -9.56 7.54 -6.94
CA GLU A 98 -9.32 8.39 -8.12
C GLU A 98 -7.89 8.93 -8.14
N ARG A 99 -7.37 9.37 -6.99
CA ARG A 99 -5.98 9.81 -6.87
C ARG A 99 -5.00 8.69 -7.19
N ALA A 100 -5.26 7.49 -6.68
CA ALA A 100 -4.42 6.33 -6.93
C ALA A 100 -4.38 5.98 -8.41
N LEU A 101 -5.54 5.99 -9.07
CA LEU A 101 -5.64 5.70 -10.50
C LEU A 101 -4.93 6.76 -11.34
N ALA A 102 -5.03 8.02 -10.95
CA ALA A 102 -4.37 9.12 -11.66
C ALA A 102 -2.85 9.05 -11.57
N GLY A 103 -2.32 8.54 -10.45
CA GLY A 103 -0.87 8.49 -10.21
C GLY A 103 -0.21 7.15 -10.52
N GLY A 104 -0.99 6.12 -10.78
CA GLY A 104 -0.49 4.76 -10.93
C GLY A 104 0.19 4.48 -12.26
N ASN A 105 1.12 3.51 -12.26
CA ASN A 105 1.73 3.01 -13.48
C ASN A 105 0.84 1.93 -14.14
N SER A 106 1.21 1.51 -15.36
CA SER A 106 0.42 0.55 -16.15
C SER A 106 0.16 -0.77 -15.42
N LYS A 107 1.17 -1.30 -14.75
CA LYS A 107 1.06 -2.57 -14.01
C LYS A 107 0.08 -2.43 -12.84
N PHE A 108 0.20 -1.34 -12.09
CA PHE A 108 -0.71 -1.05 -10.98
C PHE A 108 -2.15 -0.87 -11.48
N LEU A 109 -2.34 -0.10 -12.56
CA LEU A 109 -3.68 0.18 -13.10
C LEU A 109 -4.39 -1.09 -13.52
N ALA A 110 -3.69 -2.02 -14.18
CA ALA A 110 -4.28 -3.30 -14.58
C ALA A 110 -4.80 -4.08 -13.37
N ALA A 111 -3.97 -4.18 -12.30
CA ALA A 111 -4.36 -4.87 -11.07
C ALA A 111 -5.48 -4.13 -10.34
N ALA A 112 -5.41 -2.80 -10.28
CA ALA A 112 -6.41 -1.97 -9.61
C ALA A 112 -7.77 -2.10 -10.28
N HIS A 113 -7.83 -2.06 -11.60
CA HIS A 113 -9.09 -2.22 -12.35
C HIS A 113 -9.73 -3.58 -12.07
N GLN A 114 -8.94 -4.65 -12.00
CA GLN A 114 -9.46 -5.97 -11.63
C GLN A 114 -10.09 -5.97 -10.25
N THR A 115 -9.40 -5.39 -9.27
CA THR A 115 -9.89 -5.33 -7.90
C THR A 115 -11.17 -4.48 -7.80
N LEU A 116 -11.19 -3.31 -8.43
CA LEU A 116 -12.32 -2.40 -8.39
C LEU A 116 -13.55 -3.01 -9.06
N ALA A 117 -13.38 -3.78 -10.13
CA ALA A 117 -14.48 -4.42 -10.84
C ALA A 117 -15.27 -5.39 -9.96
N SER A 118 -14.67 -5.91 -8.90
CA SER A 118 -15.28 -6.84 -7.96
C SER A 118 -15.77 -6.18 -6.67
N ALA A 119 -15.71 -4.85 -6.57
CA ALA A 119 -16.10 -4.13 -5.37
C ALA A 119 -17.61 -4.27 -5.09
N PRO A 120 -18.03 -4.39 -3.80
CA PRO A 120 -19.44 -4.47 -3.46
C PRO A 120 -20.25 -3.21 -3.83
N ASP A 121 -19.66 -2.04 -3.70
CA ASP A 121 -20.35 -0.77 -3.98
C ASP A 121 -20.30 -0.46 -5.49
N PRO A 122 -21.45 -0.20 -6.12
CA PRO A 122 -21.50 0.07 -7.57
C PRO A 122 -20.73 1.33 -7.99
N ARG A 123 -20.60 2.33 -7.10
CA ARG A 123 -19.84 3.55 -7.42
C ARG A 123 -18.35 3.24 -7.52
N ILE A 124 -17.87 2.32 -6.69
CA ILE A 124 -16.47 1.88 -6.75
C ILE A 124 -16.25 1.03 -8.00
N ARG A 125 -17.17 0.10 -8.29
CA ARG A 125 -17.09 -0.70 -9.52
C ARG A 125 -17.02 0.15 -10.78
N ALA A 126 -17.72 1.28 -10.78
CA ALA A 126 -17.74 2.18 -11.93
C ALA A 126 -16.35 2.75 -12.25
N LEU A 127 -15.46 2.85 -11.28
CA LEU A 127 -14.08 3.32 -11.49
C LEU A 127 -13.26 2.36 -12.36
N ALA A 128 -13.64 1.09 -12.43
CA ALA A 128 -12.96 0.09 -13.27
C ALA A 128 -13.32 0.20 -14.75
N GLN A 129 -14.31 0.98 -15.11
CA GLN A 129 -14.76 1.14 -16.48
C GLN A 129 -13.97 2.25 -17.18
N PRO A 130 -13.63 2.04 -18.46
CA PRO A 130 -12.91 3.05 -19.26
C PRO A 130 -13.75 4.29 -19.51
#